data_86d1ec8b5c11a60352ea97001da01b1f
#
_entry.id   86d1ec8b5c11a60352ea97001da01b1f
#
_cell.length_a   1.000
_cell.length_b   1.000
_cell.length_c   1.000
_cell.angle_alpha   90.00
_cell.angle_beta   90.00
_cell.angle_gamma   90.00
#
_symmetry.space_group_name_H-M   'P 1'
#
loop_
_entity.id
_entity.type
_entity.pdbx_description
1 polymer ?
#
loop_
_entity_poly.entity_id
_entity_poly.type
_entity_poly.pdbx_seq_one_letter_code
_entity_poly.pdbx_strand_id
1 'polypeptide(L)'
;MSRERVLVTGGTGFIGAHVVPLLRAAAPPGRPGGPAVRLLTHHRPGPHGPAPELESVHGDLADPRTLHGVCEGVTTVLHLAARVGATEEECRAVNEEGTRALLAEAARSGVRRVVQLGTAAVYGDGDHRGAPEGTLTEAPVSATSATRLAGERLVLAAGGTVVRPYLVYGEGDRWVVPSLLRLLDRLPHWVDGATARLSLVSAPVLAAALTELALAPQPSEGRVLHAGHPQPVSVRELITTVCRALDLELPEGDLTLAEARARLTDPAARRSLDLLAHDHWYDSTRLWSTVTTRPGLPFTDDFAAYAPWYRKALHS
;
A
#
# COMPACT_ATOMS: atom_id res chain seq x y z
N MET A 1 11.42 -17.37 -26.25
CA MET A 1 10.50 -16.55 -25.42
C MET A 1 11.32 -15.37 -24.89
N SER A 2 10.85 -14.12 -25.05
CA SER A 2 11.53 -12.96 -24.51
C SER A 2 11.56 -13.05 -22.99
N ARG A 3 12.65 -12.58 -22.37
CA ARG A 3 12.80 -12.49 -20.91
C ARG A 3 11.69 -11.59 -20.34
N GLU A 4 11.06 -11.99 -19.24
CA GLU A 4 10.09 -11.13 -18.56
C GLU A 4 10.77 -9.83 -18.11
N ARG A 5 10.10 -8.70 -18.31
CA ARG A 5 10.54 -7.39 -17.85
C ARG A 5 9.41 -6.70 -17.11
N VAL A 6 9.67 -6.34 -15.85
CA VAL A 6 8.69 -5.67 -14.98
C VAL A 6 9.07 -4.20 -14.84
N LEU A 7 8.19 -3.30 -15.29
CA LEU A 7 8.29 -1.88 -14.97
C LEU A 7 7.68 -1.64 -13.59
N VAL A 8 8.44 -1.07 -12.68
CA VAL A 8 7.98 -0.69 -11.34
C VAL A 8 7.91 0.82 -11.22
N THR A 9 6.74 1.37 -10.97
CA THR A 9 6.60 2.76 -10.52
C THR A 9 6.57 2.82 -9.01
N GLY A 10 7.12 3.87 -8.40
CA GLY A 10 7.19 3.97 -6.94
C GLY A 10 8.18 2.98 -6.29
N GLY A 11 9.13 2.43 -7.05
CA GLY A 11 10.13 1.48 -6.57
C GLY A 11 11.04 2.00 -5.45
N THR A 12 11.16 3.33 -5.29
CA THR A 12 11.91 3.99 -4.21
C THR A 12 11.04 4.34 -2.99
N GLY A 13 9.74 4.05 -3.05
CA GLY A 13 8.78 4.30 -1.97
C GLY A 13 8.77 3.17 -0.94
N PHE A 14 7.88 3.31 0.06
CA PHE A 14 7.73 2.37 1.17
C PHE A 14 7.61 0.92 0.70
N ILE A 15 6.58 0.60 -0.05
CA ILE A 15 6.36 -0.78 -0.52
C ILE A 15 7.35 -1.17 -1.63
N GLY A 16 7.72 -0.23 -2.50
CA GLY A 16 8.67 -0.47 -3.57
C GLY A 16 10.04 -0.93 -3.09
N ALA A 17 10.51 -0.40 -1.95
CA ALA A 17 11.78 -0.80 -1.34
C ALA A 17 11.80 -2.28 -0.93
N HIS A 18 10.66 -2.87 -0.60
CA HIS A 18 10.53 -4.30 -0.31
C HIS A 18 10.29 -5.13 -1.59
N VAL A 19 9.60 -4.60 -2.58
CA VAL A 19 9.27 -5.30 -3.84
C VAL A 19 10.50 -5.47 -4.73
N VAL A 20 11.31 -4.41 -4.91
CA VAL A 20 12.42 -4.43 -5.87
C VAL A 20 13.45 -5.54 -5.58
N PRO A 21 13.89 -5.78 -4.32
CA PRO A 21 14.76 -6.91 -3.99
C PRO A 21 14.14 -8.27 -4.32
N LEU A 22 12.83 -8.45 -4.06
CA LEU A 22 12.11 -9.69 -4.34
C LEU A 22 12.03 -9.97 -5.84
N LEU A 23 11.70 -8.98 -6.65
CA LEU A 23 11.70 -9.12 -8.12
C LEU A 23 13.08 -9.51 -8.65
N ARG A 24 14.15 -8.95 -8.09
CA ARG A 24 15.52 -9.27 -8.49
C ARG A 24 15.93 -10.69 -8.07
N ALA A 25 15.44 -11.16 -6.91
CA ALA A 25 15.71 -12.51 -6.43
C ALA A 25 14.86 -13.60 -7.09
N ALA A 26 13.72 -13.22 -7.70
CA ALA A 26 12.82 -14.17 -8.35
C ALA A 26 13.46 -14.73 -9.62
N ALA A 27 13.94 -15.98 -9.57
CA ALA A 27 14.45 -16.72 -10.71
C ALA A 27 13.36 -17.69 -11.21
N PRO A 28 12.99 -17.68 -12.50
CA PRO A 28 12.11 -18.70 -13.04
C PRO A 28 12.74 -20.09 -12.88
N PRO A 29 11.98 -21.14 -12.52
CA PRO A 29 12.49 -22.49 -12.45
C PRO A 29 13.21 -22.90 -13.75
N GLY A 30 14.45 -23.36 -13.64
CA GLY A 30 15.25 -23.84 -14.77
C GLY A 30 15.88 -22.77 -15.68
N ARG A 31 15.84 -21.50 -15.29
CA ARG A 31 16.54 -20.40 -16.00
C ARG A 31 17.42 -19.61 -15.02
N PRO A 32 18.67 -19.33 -15.36
CA PRO A 32 19.50 -18.43 -14.57
C PRO A 32 18.99 -16.98 -14.68
N GLY A 33 18.92 -16.28 -13.56
CA GLY A 33 18.50 -14.88 -13.46
C GLY A 33 16.99 -14.67 -13.34
N GLY A 34 16.61 -13.71 -12.52
CA GLY A 34 15.22 -13.27 -12.35
C GLY A 34 14.70 -12.43 -13.53
N PRO A 35 13.49 -11.87 -13.45
CA PRO A 35 12.98 -10.92 -14.44
C PRO A 35 13.88 -9.69 -14.49
N ALA A 36 13.99 -9.06 -15.69
CA ALA A 36 14.58 -7.73 -15.76
C ALA A 36 13.66 -6.72 -15.08
N VAL A 37 14.22 -5.90 -14.21
CA VAL A 37 13.45 -4.86 -13.49
C VAL A 37 13.80 -3.50 -14.07
N ARG A 38 12.78 -2.76 -14.48
CA ARG A 38 12.90 -1.36 -14.88
C ARG A 38 12.21 -0.49 -13.84
N LEU A 39 12.92 0.47 -13.27
CA LEU A 39 12.36 1.44 -12.33
C LEU A 39 12.01 2.72 -13.05
N LEU A 40 10.75 3.16 -12.93
CA LEU A 40 10.36 4.53 -13.28
C LEU A 40 10.81 5.45 -12.14
N THR A 41 11.74 6.35 -12.44
CA THR A 41 12.31 7.31 -11.47
C THR A 41 12.03 8.73 -11.91
N HIS A 42 11.64 9.60 -10.95
CA HIS A 42 11.39 11.01 -11.21
C HIS A 42 12.53 11.89 -10.65
N HIS A 43 12.67 11.98 -9.32
CA HIS A 43 13.66 12.87 -8.69
C HIS A 43 14.83 12.14 -8.03
N ARG A 44 14.72 10.85 -7.77
CA ARG A 44 15.73 10.09 -7.05
C ARG A 44 16.25 8.95 -7.92
N PRO A 45 17.56 8.84 -8.13
CA PRO A 45 18.12 7.60 -8.62
C PRO A 45 17.70 6.47 -7.68
N GLY A 46 17.43 5.30 -8.22
CA GLY A 46 17.05 4.15 -7.40
C GLY A 46 18.12 3.88 -6.33
N PRO A 47 17.73 3.46 -5.11
CA PRO A 47 18.66 3.23 -3.99
C PRO A 47 19.64 2.06 -4.24
N HIS A 48 19.45 1.35 -5.33
CA HIS A 48 20.27 0.23 -5.75
C HIS A 48 21.27 0.71 -6.79
N GLY A 49 22.57 0.58 -6.50
CA GLY A 49 23.63 0.86 -7.46
C GLY A 49 23.43 0.12 -8.81
N PRO A 50 24.16 0.49 -9.84
CA PRO A 50 24.03 -0.12 -11.16
C PRO A 50 24.24 -1.63 -11.07
N ALA A 51 23.20 -2.38 -11.44
CA ALA A 51 23.23 -3.84 -11.53
C ALA A 51 22.76 -4.23 -12.92
N PRO A 52 23.33 -5.25 -13.55
CA PRO A 52 23.00 -5.64 -14.93
C PRO A 52 21.51 -5.93 -15.18
N GLU A 53 20.75 -6.17 -14.11
CA GLU A 53 19.34 -6.58 -14.16
C GLU A 53 18.38 -5.48 -13.69
N LEU A 54 18.91 -4.33 -13.27
CA LEU A 54 18.14 -3.18 -12.79
C LEU A 54 18.39 -1.98 -13.70
N GLU A 55 17.41 -1.67 -14.52
CA GLU A 55 17.39 -0.51 -15.40
C GLU A 55 16.59 0.62 -14.74
N SER A 56 17.07 1.84 -14.84
CA SER A 56 16.30 3.03 -14.45
C SER A 56 15.92 3.81 -15.68
N VAL A 57 14.65 4.19 -15.78
CA VAL A 57 14.14 5.08 -16.83
C VAL A 57 13.54 6.31 -16.16
N HIS A 58 13.82 7.48 -16.72
CA HIS A 58 13.23 8.72 -16.24
C HIS A 58 11.79 8.86 -16.72
N GLY A 59 10.88 9.26 -15.81
CA GLY A 59 9.50 9.61 -16.14
C GLY A 59 8.76 10.12 -14.92
N ASP A 60 7.93 11.12 -15.15
CA ASP A 60 7.07 11.74 -14.15
C ASP A 60 5.61 11.47 -14.47
N LEU A 61 4.90 10.83 -13.54
CA LEU A 61 3.46 10.60 -13.69
C LEU A 61 2.65 11.91 -13.76
N ALA A 62 3.17 13.00 -13.21
CA ALA A 62 2.55 14.32 -13.33
C ALA A 62 2.81 14.99 -14.70
N ASP A 63 3.78 14.50 -15.49
CA ASP A 63 4.02 14.95 -16.87
C ASP A 63 3.94 13.76 -17.85
N PRO A 64 2.75 13.51 -18.43
CA PRO A 64 2.53 12.39 -19.34
C PRO A 64 3.49 12.31 -20.53
N ARG A 65 4.07 13.43 -20.98
CA ARG A 65 5.02 13.47 -22.09
C ARG A 65 6.30 12.69 -21.80
N THR A 66 6.67 12.59 -20.53
CA THR A 66 7.88 11.88 -20.07
C THR A 66 7.70 10.37 -20.04
N LEU A 67 6.47 9.87 -20.20
CA LEU A 67 6.15 8.44 -20.13
C LEU A 67 6.30 7.72 -21.47
N HIS A 68 6.54 8.45 -22.56
CA HIS A 68 6.75 7.82 -23.87
C HIS A 68 7.99 6.92 -23.87
N GLY A 69 7.85 5.68 -24.32
CA GLY A 69 8.92 4.69 -24.39
C GLY A 69 9.24 3.95 -23.08
N VAL A 70 8.69 4.37 -21.93
CA VAL A 70 9.02 3.73 -20.63
C VAL A 70 8.59 2.27 -20.56
N CYS A 71 7.58 1.86 -21.35
CA CYS A 71 7.08 0.49 -21.41
C CYS A 71 7.67 -0.33 -22.57
N GLU A 72 8.65 0.16 -23.33
CA GLU A 72 9.24 -0.61 -24.44
C GLU A 72 9.89 -1.92 -23.96
N GLY A 73 9.43 -3.05 -24.51
CA GLY A 73 9.86 -4.39 -24.12
C GLY A 73 9.43 -4.83 -22.72
N VAL A 74 8.55 -4.07 -22.05
CA VAL A 74 7.96 -4.43 -20.75
C VAL A 74 6.84 -5.44 -20.95
N THR A 75 6.78 -6.45 -20.10
CA THR A 75 5.71 -7.46 -20.10
C THR A 75 4.67 -7.22 -19.02
N THR A 76 5.10 -6.61 -17.92
CA THR A 76 4.28 -6.36 -16.74
C THR A 76 4.56 -4.96 -16.18
N VAL A 77 3.52 -4.21 -15.82
CA VAL A 77 3.60 -2.97 -15.04
C VAL A 77 3.16 -3.27 -13.61
N LEU A 78 4.03 -3.02 -12.64
CA LEU A 78 3.73 -3.01 -11.22
C LEU A 78 3.67 -1.56 -10.75
N HIS A 79 2.44 -1.04 -10.61
CA HIS A 79 2.17 0.36 -10.34
C HIS A 79 1.99 0.61 -8.84
N LEU A 80 3.07 1.02 -8.15
CA LEU A 80 3.09 1.29 -6.71
C LEU A 80 3.10 2.79 -6.38
N ALA A 81 3.36 3.65 -7.37
CA ALA A 81 3.41 5.09 -7.17
C ALA A 81 2.03 5.66 -6.88
N ALA A 82 1.96 6.52 -5.90
CA ALA A 82 0.79 7.35 -5.61
C ALA A 82 1.24 8.67 -4.94
N ARG A 83 0.54 9.76 -5.25
CA ARG A 83 0.65 11.02 -4.51
C ARG A 83 -0.32 10.99 -3.34
N VAL A 84 0.21 11.22 -2.14
CA VAL A 84 -0.53 11.15 -0.87
C VAL A 84 -0.27 12.44 -0.09
N GLY A 85 -1.31 12.98 0.59
CA GLY A 85 -1.16 14.12 1.47
C GLY A 85 -0.82 15.44 0.76
N ALA A 86 -1.26 15.61 -0.47
CA ALA A 86 -1.07 16.79 -1.31
C ALA A 86 -2.42 17.42 -1.68
N THR A 87 -2.40 18.50 -2.45
CA THR A 87 -3.62 19.13 -2.99
C THR A 87 -4.38 18.14 -3.88
N GLU A 88 -5.67 18.39 -4.09
CA GLU A 88 -6.47 17.56 -4.99
C GLU A 88 -5.91 17.55 -6.42
N GLU A 89 -5.45 18.69 -6.91
CA GLU A 89 -4.87 18.83 -8.24
C GLU A 89 -3.59 17.99 -8.39
N GLU A 90 -2.67 18.08 -7.42
CA GLU A 90 -1.44 17.27 -7.41
C GLU A 90 -1.74 15.77 -7.30
N CYS A 91 -2.72 15.39 -6.47
CA CYS A 91 -3.15 14.01 -6.36
C CYS A 91 -3.75 13.50 -7.66
N ARG A 92 -4.62 14.28 -8.33
CA ARG A 92 -5.24 13.92 -9.60
C ARG A 92 -4.21 13.79 -10.70
N ALA A 93 -3.29 14.74 -10.82
CA ALA A 93 -2.24 14.70 -11.83
C ALA A 93 -1.46 13.38 -11.82
N VAL A 94 -1.11 12.87 -10.62
CA VAL A 94 -0.33 11.64 -10.48
C VAL A 94 -1.22 10.38 -10.47
N ASN A 95 -2.26 10.37 -9.61
CA ASN A 95 -3.02 9.15 -9.33
C ASN A 95 -4.02 8.79 -10.42
N GLU A 96 -4.58 9.78 -11.12
CA GLU A 96 -5.56 9.56 -12.18
C GLU A 96 -4.93 9.77 -13.56
N GLU A 97 -4.48 11.00 -13.88
CA GLU A 97 -3.99 11.33 -15.22
C GLU A 97 -2.67 10.62 -15.53
N GLY A 98 -1.76 10.55 -14.54
CA GLY A 98 -0.51 9.78 -14.67
C GLY A 98 -0.77 8.28 -14.87
N THR A 99 -1.73 7.71 -14.14
CA THR A 99 -2.15 6.32 -14.34
C THR A 99 -2.75 6.12 -15.72
N ARG A 100 -3.59 7.03 -16.19
CA ARG A 100 -4.17 7.01 -17.55
C ARG A 100 -3.07 6.99 -18.62
N ALA A 101 -2.10 7.88 -18.50
CA ALA A 101 -1.00 7.99 -19.45
C ALA A 101 -0.10 6.75 -19.43
N LEU A 102 0.20 6.22 -18.23
CA LEU A 102 0.97 4.98 -18.08
C LEU A 102 0.26 3.79 -18.73
N LEU A 103 -1.06 3.67 -18.58
CA LEU A 103 -1.86 2.61 -19.21
C LEU A 103 -1.90 2.75 -20.72
N ALA A 104 -1.99 3.96 -21.25
CA ALA A 104 -1.93 4.21 -22.70
C ALA A 104 -0.58 3.78 -23.27
N GLU A 105 0.52 4.11 -22.58
CA GLU A 105 1.86 3.69 -22.96
C GLU A 105 2.06 2.17 -22.84
N ALA A 106 1.52 1.56 -21.78
CA ALA A 106 1.52 0.11 -21.59
C ALA A 106 0.79 -0.61 -22.73
N ALA A 107 -0.38 -0.13 -23.13
CA ALA A 107 -1.15 -0.67 -24.24
C ALA A 107 -0.39 -0.52 -25.58
N ARG A 108 0.19 0.66 -25.85
CA ARG A 108 1.02 0.92 -27.02
C ARG A 108 2.19 -0.05 -27.14
N SER A 109 2.82 -0.38 -26.01
CA SER A 109 3.99 -1.25 -25.93
C SER A 109 3.67 -2.74 -25.82
N GLY A 110 2.40 -3.13 -25.82
CA GLY A 110 1.97 -4.53 -25.72
C GLY A 110 2.19 -5.17 -24.34
N VAL A 111 2.15 -4.37 -23.27
CA VAL A 111 2.17 -4.88 -21.87
C VAL A 111 0.97 -5.80 -21.67
N ARG A 112 1.22 -6.96 -21.08
CA ARG A 112 0.20 -8.01 -20.91
C ARG A 112 -0.43 -8.03 -19.53
N ARG A 113 0.22 -7.40 -18.55
CA ARG A 113 -0.23 -7.42 -17.15
C ARG A 113 0.00 -6.07 -16.49
N VAL A 114 -1.00 -5.63 -15.75
CA VAL A 114 -0.91 -4.47 -14.86
C VAL A 114 -1.37 -4.89 -13.48
N VAL A 115 -0.54 -4.66 -12.47
CA VAL A 115 -0.89 -4.81 -11.04
C VAL A 115 -0.69 -3.47 -10.37
N GLN A 116 -1.73 -2.95 -9.72
CA GLN A 116 -1.68 -1.67 -9.00
C GLN A 116 -1.84 -1.88 -7.51
N LEU A 117 -1.03 -1.17 -6.74
CA LEU A 117 -1.23 -1.01 -5.30
C LEU A 117 -2.30 0.06 -5.05
N GLY A 118 -3.51 -0.39 -4.76
CA GLY A 118 -4.66 0.42 -4.36
C GLY A 118 -4.74 0.66 -2.85
N THR A 119 -5.93 0.98 -2.36
CA THR A 119 -6.19 1.20 -0.94
C THR A 119 -7.64 0.91 -0.57
N ALA A 120 -7.90 0.30 0.59
CA ALA A 120 -9.25 0.14 1.11
C ALA A 120 -9.88 1.48 1.59
N ALA A 121 -9.09 2.56 1.72
CA ALA A 121 -9.62 3.89 2.03
C ALA A 121 -10.60 4.43 0.97
N VAL A 122 -10.73 3.78 -0.17
CA VAL A 122 -11.74 4.10 -1.20
C VAL A 122 -13.16 3.77 -0.76
N TYR A 123 -13.34 2.95 0.27
CA TYR A 123 -14.66 2.62 0.81
C TYR A 123 -15.21 3.68 1.78
N GLY A 124 -14.38 4.66 2.18
CA GLY A 124 -14.78 5.75 3.07
C GLY A 124 -14.80 5.39 4.54
N ASP A 125 -15.51 6.22 5.31
CA ASP A 125 -15.60 6.16 6.76
C ASP A 125 -16.92 5.47 7.15
N GLY A 126 -16.90 4.23 7.48
CA GLY A 126 -18.05 3.46 7.92
C GLY A 126 -17.60 2.16 8.52
N ASP A 127 -18.47 1.46 9.22
CA ASP A 127 -18.15 0.13 9.72
C ASP A 127 -18.07 -0.88 8.56
N HIS A 128 -16.89 -1.41 8.35
CA HIS A 128 -16.63 -2.47 7.39
C HIS A 128 -16.19 -3.73 8.15
N ARG A 129 -17.05 -4.76 8.16
CA ARG A 129 -16.87 -5.96 8.99
C ARG A 129 -16.75 -7.21 8.14
N GLY A 130 -15.52 -7.58 7.77
CA GLY A 130 -15.23 -8.79 6.99
C GLY A 130 -15.81 -8.77 5.58
N ALA A 131 -16.00 -7.60 5.03
CA ALA A 131 -16.62 -7.43 3.72
C ALA A 131 -15.72 -7.99 2.61
N PRO A 132 -16.21 -8.90 1.76
CA PRO A 132 -15.49 -9.34 0.58
C PRO A 132 -15.49 -8.27 -0.52
N GLU A 133 -14.62 -8.44 -1.51
CA GLU A 133 -14.51 -7.53 -2.63
C GLU A 133 -15.83 -7.46 -3.42
N GLY A 134 -16.19 -6.24 -3.83
CA GLY A 134 -17.39 -5.95 -4.61
C GLY A 134 -18.68 -5.81 -3.81
N THR A 135 -18.66 -5.94 -2.48
CA THR A 135 -19.86 -5.81 -1.63
C THR A 135 -20.01 -4.43 -1.01
N LEU A 136 -18.93 -3.67 -0.89
CA LEU A 136 -18.95 -2.31 -0.34
C LEU A 136 -19.09 -1.25 -1.43
N THR A 137 -19.83 -0.19 -1.11
CA THR A 137 -19.90 1.01 -1.94
C THR A 137 -18.58 1.78 -1.82
N GLU A 138 -18.03 2.18 -2.96
CA GLU A 138 -16.87 3.05 -3.00
C GLU A 138 -17.31 4.50 -2.72
N ALA A 139 -16.89 5.04 -1.57
CA ALA A 139 -17.28 6.37 -1.06
C ALA A 139 -16.07 7.12 -0.47
N PRO A 140 -15.03 7.41 -1.28
CA PRO A 140 -13.80 8.02 -0.79
C PRO A 140 -14.05 9.40 -0.17
N VAL A 141 -13.42 9.67 0.98
CA VAL A 141 -13.64 10.89 1.78
C VAL A 141 -12.49 11.90 1.72
N SER A 142 -11.44 11.60 0.98
CA SER A 142 -10.28 12.49 0.81
C SER A 142 -9.90 12.62 -0.66
N ALA A 143 -9.23 13.72 -1.03
CA ALA A 143 -8.67 13.91 -2.37
C ALA A 143 -7.73 12.75 -2.77
N THR A 144 -6.93 12.28 -1.83
CA THR A 144 -6.05 11.12 -2.05
C THR A 144 -6.85 9.86 -2.38
N SER A 145 -7.86 9.50 -1.60
CA SER A 145 -8.64 8.28 -1.84
C SER A 145 -9.51 8.40 -3.09
N ALA A 146 -10.07 9.57 -3.37
CA ALA A 146 -10.89 9.82 -4.56
C ALA A 146 -10.07 9.69 -5.86
N THR A 147 -8.90 10.31 -5.90
CA THR A 147 -8.03 10.26 -7.10
C THR A 147 -7.38 8.88 -7.28
N ARG A 148 -7.05 8.18 -6.19
CA ARG A 148 -6.61 6.79 -6.26
C ARG A 148 -7.71 5.88 -6.81
N LEU A 149 -8.95 6.03 -6.35
CA LEU A 149 -10.08 5.29 -6.88
C LEU A 149 -10.27 5.52 -8.39
N ALA A 150 -10.14 6.77 -8.85
CA ALA A 150 -10.21 7.09 -10.27
C ALA A 150 -9.13 6.33 -11.07
N GLY A 151 -7.88 6.30 -10.58
CA GLY A 151 -6.79 5.52 -11.17
C GLY A 151 -7.05 4.01 -11.12
N GLU A 152 -7.56 3.48 -10.01
CA GLU A 152 -7.90 2.05 -9.87
C GLU A 152 -8.97 1.62 -10.91
N ARG A 153 -9.98 2.44 -11.13
CA ARG A 153 -11.02 2.18 -12.15
C ARG A 153 -10.44 2.11 -13.56
N LEU A 154 -9.44 2.94 -13.88
CA LEU A 154 -8.74 2.88 -15.16
C LEU A 154 -7.97 1.55 -15.31
N VAL A 155 -7.27 1.11 -14.25
CA VAL A 155 -6.54 -0.17 -14.25
C VAL A 155 -7.51 -1.34 -14.40
N LEU A 156 -8.62 -1.34 -13.67
CA LEU A 156 -9.65 -2.39 -13.78
C LEU A 156 -10.28 -2.44 -15.18
N ALA A 157 -10.60 -1.27 -15.77
CA ALA A 157 -11.13 -1.17 -17.14
C ALA A 157 -10.12 -1.68 -18.18
N ALA A 158 -8.82 -1.57 -17.93
CA ALA A 158 -7.76 -2.16 -18.74
C ALA A 158 -7.50 -3.66 -18.47
N GLY A 159 -8.31 -4.31 -17.65
CA GLY A 159 -8.15 -5.72 -17.27
C GLY A 159 -7.07 -5.96 -16.21
N GLY A 160 -6.55 -4.92 -15.57
CA GLY A 160 -5.51 -5.03 -14.53
C GLY A 160 -6.04 -5.51 -13.18
N THR A 161 -5.13 -5.87 -12.29
CA THR A 161 -5.44 -6.25 -10.89
C THR A 161 -5.13 -5.10 -9.95
N VAL A 162 -6.04 -4.80 -9.03
CA VAL A 162 -5.87 -3.79 -7.98
C VAL A 162 -5.81 -4.50 -6.62
N VAL A 163 -4.76 -4.24 -5.83
CA VAL A 163 -4.60 -4.80 -4.49
C VAL A 163 -4.86 -3.69 -3.47
N ARG A 164 -5.89 -3.86 -2.62
CA ARG A 164 -6.34 -2.86 -1.63
C ARG A 164 -5.97 -3.27 -0.20
N PRO A 165 -4.80 -2.88 0.32
CA PRO A 165 -4.55 -2.95 1.76
C PRO A 165 -5.30 -1.84 2.50
N TYR A 166 -5.55 -2.04 3.82
CA TYR A 166 -6.01 -0.97 4.71
C TYR A 166 -4.82 -0.31 5.41
N LEU A 167 -4.28 -0.92 6.45
CA LEU A 167 -3.09 -0.42 7.13
C LEU A 167 -1.87 -1.30 6.83
N VAL A 168 -0.77 -0.67 6.43
CA VAL A 168 0.49 -1.36 6.16
C VAL A 168 1.56 -0.86 7.13
N TYR A 169 2.21 -1.79 7.85
CA TYR A 169 3.26 -1.50 8.82
C TYR A 169 4.60 -2.15 8.43
N GLY A 170 5.68 -1.72 9.05
CA GLY A 170 7.02 -2.28 8.84
C GLY A 170 8.05 -1.21 8.48
N GLU A 171 9.26 -1.65 8.10
CA GLU A 171 10.36 -0.74 7.75
C GLU A 171 9.97 0.18 6.59
N GLY A 172 10.12 1.49 6.78
CA GLY A 172 9.74 2.52 5.82
C GLY A 172 8.34 3.12 6.04
N ASP A 173 7.56 2.62 7.02
CA ASP A 173 6.26 3.20 7.38
C ASP A 173 6.41 4.63 7.89
N ARG A 174 5.69 5.56 7.23
CA ARG A 174 5.62 6.98 7.63
C ARG A 174 4.21 7.40 8.03
N TRP A 175 3.24 6.49 7.98
CA TRP A 175 1.82 6.82 8.05
C TRP A 175 1.13 6.14 9.22
N VAL A 176 1.22 4.82 9.37
CA VAL A 176 0.40 4.06 10.32
C VAL A 176 0.90 4.30 11.75
N VAL A 177 2.06 3.75 12.10
CA VAL A 177 2.59 3.87 13.46
C VAL A 177 2.95 5.32 13.81
N PRO A 178 3.63 6.11 12.95
CA PRO A 178 3.89 7.51 13.27
C PRO A 178 2.63 8.35 13.49
N SER A 179 1.52 8.09 12.76
CA SER A 179 0.27 8.82 12.99
C SER A 179 -0.44 8.38 14.26
N LEU A 180 -0.37 7.08 14.59
CA LEU A 180 -0.85 6.56 15.87
C LEU A 180 -0.13 7.22 17.04
N LEU A 181 1.19 7.29 17.01
CA LEU A 181 1.98 7.90 18.08
C LEU A 181 1.70 9.39 18.22
N ARG A 182 1.57 10.13 17.10
CA ARG A 182 1.14 11.54 17.16
C ARG A 182 -0.25 11.73 17.73
N LEU A 183 -1.16 10.79 17.48
CA LEU A 183 -2.49 10.81 18.10
C LEU A 183 -2.40 10.57 19.60
N LEU A 184 -1.66 9.56 20.05
CA LEU A 184 -1.49 9.22 21.46
C LEU A 184 -0.80 10.33 22.26
N ASP A 185 0.17 11.04 21.68
CA ASP A 185 0.81 12.22 22.26
C ASP A 185 -0.22 13.33 22.58
N ARG A 186 -1.21 13.51 21.73
CA ARG A 186 -2.25 14.55 21.89
C ARG A 186 -3.49 14.07 22.65
N LEU A 187 -3.75 12.79 22.63
CA LEU A 187 -4.92 12.16 23.26
C LEU A 187 -4.49 10.84 23.91
N PRO A 188 -3.82 10.88 25.08
CA PRO A 188 -3.36 9.68 25.78
C PRO A 188 -4.51 8.97 26.51
N HIS A 189 -5.60 8.72 25.80
CA HIS A 189 -6.81 8.09 26.33
C HIS A 189 -7.29 6.99 25.39
N TRP A 190 -7.90 5.96 25.96
CA TRP A 190 -8.71 5.03 25.19
C TRP A 190 -9.95 5.75 24.66
N VAL A 191 -10.48 5.30 23.53
CA VAL A 191 -11.72 5.85 22.95
C VAL A 191 -12.67 4.71 22.65
N ASP A 192 -13.89 4.78 23.19
CA ASP A 192 -14.94 3.76 23.09
C ASP A 192 -14.41 2.33 23.35
N GLY A 193 -13.55 2.19 24.39
CA GLY A 193 -12.89 0.94 24.73
C GLY A 193 -11.84 0.46 23.73
N ALA A 194 -11.59 1.20 22.63
CA ALA A 194 -10.69 0.84 21.53
C ALA A 194 -11.00 -0.55 20.92
N THR A 195 -12.28 -0.86 20.77
CA THR A 195 -12.77 -2.18 20.34
C THR A 195 -12.88 -2.35 18.83
N ALA A 196 -12.86 -1.27 18.06
CA ALA A 196 -12.89 -1.29 16.60
C ALA A 196 -11.78 -2.18 16.03
N ARG A 197 -12.08 -2.92 14.97
CA ARG A 197 -11.17 -3.89 14.35
C ARG A 197 -10.66 -3.40 13.00
N LEU A 198 -9.39 -3.67 12.73
CA LEU A 198 -8.67 -3.17 11.57
C LEU A 198 -7.96 -4.30 10.82
N SER A 199 -7.95 -4.25 9.49
CA SER A 199 -7.07 -5.09 8.69
C SER A 199 -5.67 -4.49 8.62
N LEU A 200 -4.68 -5.28 9.02
CA LEU A 200 -3.26 -4.94 8.92
C LEU A 200 -2.53 -5.96 8.05
N VAL A 201 -1.47 -5.51 7.40
CA VAL A 201 -0.52 -6.39 6.68
C VAL A 201 0.89 -5.79 6.81
N SER A 202 1.91 -6.64 6.99
CA SER A 202 3.29 -6.14 6.99
C SER A 202 3.77 -5.84 5.56
N ALA A 203 4.64 -4.84 5.42
CA ALA A 203 5.17 -4.41 4.13
C ALA A 203 5.90 -5.54 3.38
N PRO A 204 6.73 -6.39 4.03
CA PRO A 204 7.35 -7.53 3.35
C PRO A 204 6.33 -8.55 2.82
N VAL A 205 5.29 -8.87 3.57
CA VAL A 205 4.25 -9.83 3.14
C VAL A 205 3.44 -9.27 1.98
N LEU A 206 3.04 -7.99 2.05
CA LEU A 206 2.36 -7.31 0.95
C LEU A 206 3.24 -7.26 -0.31
N ALA A 207 4.53 -6.95 -0.15
CA ALA A 207 5.49 -6.91 -1.25
C ALA A 207 5.67 -8.28 -1.92
N ALA A 208 5.72 -9.37 -1.14
CA ALA A 208 5.81 -10.73 -1.67
C ALA A 208 4.56 -11.08 -2.48
N ALA A 209 3.36 -10.80 -1.97
CA ALA A 209 2.11 -11.03 -2.70
C ALA A 209 2.04 -10.21 -4.01
N LEU A 210 2.42 -8.93 -3.98
CA LEU A 210 2.49 -8.08 -5.18
C LEU A 210 3.50 -8.61 -6.21
N THR A 211 4.64 -9.10 -5.74
CA THR A 211 5.67 -9.71 -6.60
C THR A 211 5.15 -10.96 -7.30
N GLU A 212 4.48 -11.85 -6.58
CA GLU A 212 3.86 -13.05 -7.17
C GLU A 212 2.78 -12.69 -8.20
N LEU A 213 1.91 -11.72 -7.88
CA LEU A 213 0.89 -11.25 -8.82
C LEU A 213 1.52 -10.64 -10.09
N ALA A 214 2.63 -9.91 -9.95
CA ALA A 214 3.36 -9.34 -11.09
C ALA A 214 4.01 -10.41 -11.98
N LEU A 215 4.43 -11.53 -11.41
CA LEU A 215 5.08 -12.65 -12.10
C LEU A 215 4.15 -13.81 -12.43
N ALA A 216 2.86 -13.73 -12.10
CA ALA A 216 1.90 -14.80 -12.35
C ALA A 216 1.87 -15.19 -13.83
N PRO A 217 1.76 -16.48 -14.18
CA PRO A 217 1.74 -16.91 -15.57
C PRO A 217 0.44 -16.51 -16.29
N GLN A 218 -0.66 -16.38 -15.57
CA GLN A 218 -1.97 -16.01 -16.11
C GLN A 218 -2.10 -14.49 -16.26
N PRO A 219 -2.79 -13.99 -17.30
CA PRO A 219 -3.08 -12.55 -17.44
C PRO A 219 -3.93 -12.05 -16.25
N SER A 220 -3.91 -10.74 -16.04
CA SER A 220 -4.84 -10.09 -15.10
C SER A 220 -6.27 -10.19 -15.62
N GLU A 221 -7.25 -10.28 -14.72
CA GLU A 221 -8.67 -10.48 -15.07
C GLU A 221 -9.58 -9.30 -14.63
N GLY A 222 -9.03 -8.11 -14.47
CA GLY A 222 -9.82 -6.94 -14.05
C GLY A 222 -10.44 -7.10 -12.67
N ARG A 223 -9.64 -7.44 -11.65
CA ARG A 223 -10.14 -7.77 -10.31
C ARG A 223 -9.53 -6.91 -9.20
N VAL A 224 -10.32 -6.71 -8.16
CA VAL A 224 -9.87 -6.17 -6.87
C VAL A 224 -9.53 -7.34 -5.94
N LEU A 225 -8.47 -7.17 -5.14
CA LEU A 225 -8.06 -8.08 -4.08
C LEU A 225 -7.82 -7.28 -2.80
N HIS A 226 -8.49 -7.62 -1.71
CA HIS A 226 -8.16 -7.06 -0.40
C HIS A 226 -6.87 -7.68 0.12
N ALA A 227 -6.04 -6.88 0.80
CA ALA A 227 -4.77 -7.35 1.35
C ALA A 227 -4.66 -7.02 2.84
N GLY A 228 -5.03 -7.97 3.67
CA GLY A 228 -4.93 -7.91 5.13
C GLY A 228 -4.59 -9.28 5.69
N HIS A 229 -4.05 -9.32 6.91
CA HIS A 229 -3.95 -10.58 7.65
C HIS A 229 -5.37 -11.11 7.92
N PRO A 230 -5.62 -12.43 7.84
CA PRO A 230 -6.95 -13.02 8.07
C PRO A 230 -7.54 -12.74 9.46
N GLN A 231 -6.68 -12.50 10.45
CA GLN A 231 -7.10 -12.09 11.80
C GLN A 231 -7.02 -10.56 11.88
N PRO A 232 -8.17 -9.87 11.97
CA PRO A 232 -8.19 -8.44 12.20
C PRO A 232 -7.72 -8.13 13.63
N VAL A 233 -7.13 -6.96 13.82
CA VAL A 233 -6.56 -6.50 15.09
C VAL A 233 -7.48 -5.45 15.69
N SER A 234 -7.84 -5.55 16.97
CA SER A 234 -8.53 -4.46 17.65
C SER A 234 -7.58 -3.26 17.83
N VAL A 235 -8.15 -2.07 17.87
CA VAL A 235 -7.36 -0.83 18.14
C VAL A 235 -6.66 -0.92 19.49
N ARG A 236 -7.27 -1.58 20.49
CA ARG A 236 -6.65 -1.86 21.78
C ARG A 236 -5.40 -2.74 21.65
N GLU A 237 -5.49 -3.83 20.89
CA GLU A 237 -4.33 -4.71 20.61
C GLU A 237 -3.25 -3.95 19.83
N LEU A 238 -3.65 -3.17 18.80
CA LEU A 238 -2.72 -2.35 18.03
C LEU A 238 -1.92 -1.40 18.93
N ILE A 239 -2.61 -0.57 19.72
CA ILE A 239 -1.98 0.39 20.63
C ILE A 239 -1.12 -0.32 21.67
N THR A 240 -1.66 -1.35 22.33
CA THR A 240 -0.93 -2.10 23.35
C THR A 240 0.36 -2.71 22.81
N THR A 241 0.30 -3.32 21.63
CA THR A 241 1.47 -3.95 20.98
C THR A 241 2.52 -2.92 20.62
N VAL A 242 2.10 -1.79 20.02
CA VAL A 242 3.03 -0.70 19.64
C VAL A 242 3.68 -0.09 20.87
N CYS A 243 2.88 0.29 21.88
CA CYS A 243 3.41 0.92 23.10
C CYS A 243 4.40 0.00 23.82
N ARG A 244 4.06 -1.29 24.01
CA ARG A 244 4.97 -2.26 24.65
C ARG A 244 6.26 -2.46 23.87
N ALA A 245 6.17 -2.60 22.55
CA ALA A 245 7.34 -2.82 21.71
C ALA A 245 8.27 -1.59 21.62
N LEU A 246 7.75 -0.39 21.86
CA LEU A 246 8.49 0.87 21.80
C LEU A 246 8.80 1.46 23.20
N ASP A 247 8.48 0.73 24.27
CA ASP A 247 8.67 1.18 25.67
C ASP A 247 7.93 2.49 25.98
N LEU A 248 6.68 2.63 25.50
CA LEU A 248 5.82 3.78 25.71
C LEU A 248 4.71 3.46 26.72
N GLU A 249 4.23 4.49 27.39
CA GLU A 249 3.08 4.39 28.31
C GLU A 249 1.80 4.06 27.54
N LEU A 250 0.94 3.28 28.17
CA LEU A 250 -0.39 2.99 27.63
C LEU A 250 -1.35 4.15 27.90
N PRO A 251 -2.36 4.37 27.03
CA PRO A 251 -3.42 5.34 27.32
C PRO A 251 -4.13 5.04 28.62
N GLU A 252 -4.56 6.09 29.31
CA GLU A 252 -5.30 6.03 30.56
C GLU A 252 -6.77 6.46 30.40
N GLY A 253 -7.65 5.92 31.24
CA GLY A 253 -9.07 6.26 31.20
C GLY A 253 -9.73 5.87 29.89
N ASP A 254 -10.99 6.24 29.70
CA ASP A 254 -11.73 6.00 28.46
C ASP A 254 -12.62 7.22 28.14
N LEU A 255 -12.63 7.63 26.89
CA LEU A 255 -13.44 8.73 26.39
C LEU A 255 -14.43 8.19 25.36
N THR A 256 -15.59 8.80 25.28
CA THR A 256 -16.43 8.63 24.11
C THR A 256 -15.79 9.26 22.88
N LEU A 257 -16.11 8.78 21.69
CA LEU A 257 -15.62 9.37 20.42
C LEU A 257 -15.98 10.86 20.32
N ALA A 258 -17.14 11.26 20.83
CA ALA A 258 -17.55 12.66 20.84
C ALA A 258 -16.65 13.53 21.71
N GLU A 259 -16.31 13.07 22.92
CA GLU A 259 -15.38 13.77 23.84
C GLU A 259 -13.97 13.82 23.25
N ALA A 260 -13.50 12.72 22.66
CA ALA A 260 -12.20 12.64 22.01
C ALA A 260 -12.09 13.65 20.83
N ARG A 261 -13.11 13.70 19.97
CA ARG A 261 -13.18 14.69 18.88
C ARG A 261 -13.21 16.14 19.38
N ALA A 262 -13.90 16.41 20.49
CA ALA A 262 -13.97 17.75 21.07
C ALA A 262 -12.60 18.23 21.59
N ARG A 263 -11.76 17.32 22.09
CA ARG A 263 -10.41 17.63 22.60
C ARG A 263 -9.37 17.86 21.50
N LEU A 264 -9.56 17.29 20.32
CA LEU A 264 -8.63 17.41 19.21
C LEU A 264 -8.98 18.63 18.34
N THR A 265 -8.08 19.60 18.26
CA THR A 265 -8.21 20.79 17.39
C THR A 265 -7.54 20.59 16.03
N ASP A 266 -6.52 19.73 15.96
CA ASP A 266 -5.76 19.44 14.75
C ASP A 266 -6.55 18.51 13.81
N PRO A 267 -6.81 18.93 12.55
CA PRO A 267 -7.52 18.11 11.57
C PRO A 267 -6.85 16.77 11.25
N ALA A 268 -5.51 16.72 11.27
CA ALA A 268 -4.78 15.49 11.00
C ALA A 268 -4.94 14.47 12.15
N ALA A 269 -4.91 14.94 13.41
CA ALA A 269 -5.16 14.10 14.57
C ALA A 269 -6.62 13.60 14.61
N ARG A 270 -7.60 14.46 14.26
CA ARG A 270 -9.00 14.05 14.09
C ARG A 270 -9.14 12.97 13.02
N ARG A 271 -8.50 13.16 11.88
CA ARG A 271 -8.52 12.16 10.81
C ARG A 271 -7.92 10.81 11.25
N SER A 272 -6.80 10.85 12.00
CA SER A 272 -6.21 9.64 12.58
C SER A 272 -7.14 8.95 13.57
N LEU A 273 -7.86 9.71 14.41
CA LEU A 273 -8.86 9.17 15.31
C LEU A 273 -10.01 8.51 14.53
N ASP A 274 -10.56 9.19 13.52
CA ASP A 274 -11.68 8.67 12.72
C ASP A 274 -11.32 7.34 12.03
N LEU A 275 -10.09 7.20 11.54
CA LEU A 275 -9.60 5.96 10.92
C LEU A 275 -9.50 4.79 11.92
N LEU A 276 -9.39 5.07 13.23
CA LEU A 276 -9.28 4.06 14.28
C LEU A 276 -10.60 3.83 15.03
N ALA A 277 -11.58 4.73 14.88
CA ALA A 277 -12.80 4.71 15.67
C ALA A 277 -13.86 3.71 15.15
N HIS A 278 -13.70 3.21 13.94
CA HIS A 278 -14.66 2.33 13.24
C HIS A 278 -14.02 1.03 12.79
N ASP A 279 -14.85 -0.01 12.64
CA ASP A 279 -14.39 -1.29 12.09
C ASP A 279 -13.98 -1.13 10.61
N HIS A 280 -12.72 -1.39 10.32
CA HIS A 280 -12.19 -1.39 8.96
C HIS A 280 -11.40 -2.68 8.70
N TRP A 281 -12.10 -3.81 8.69
CA TRP A 281 -11.49 -5.06 8.34
C TRP A 281 -12.23 -5.75 7.19
N TYR A 282 -11.46 -6.39 6.32
CA TYR A 282 -11.90 -6.88 5.02
C TYR A 282 -11.54 -8.35 4.86
N ASP A 283 -12.38 -9.11 4.14
CA ASP A 283 -12.02 -10.46 3.76
C ASP A 283 -10.92 -10.44 2.69
N SER A 284 -9.79 -11.05 2.99
CA SER A 284 -8.63 -11.14 2.10
C SER A 284 -8.41 -12.58 1.59
N THR A 285 -9.38 -13.48 1.77
CA THR A 285 -9.28 -14.88 1.37
C THR A 285 -8.95 -15.03 -0.11
N ARG A 286 -9.50 -14.18 -0.96
CA ARG A 286 -9.25 -14.21 -2.41
C ARG A 286 -7.78 -13.94 -2.74
N LEU A 287 -7.13 -12.98 -2.11
CA LEU A 287 -5.69 -12.75 -2.30
C LEU A 287 -4.89 -13.98 -1.90
N TRP A 288 -5.08 -14.46 -0.66
CA TRP A 288 -4.29 -15.56 -0.12
C TRP A 288 -4.54 -16.91 -0.80
N SER A 289 -5.67 -17.08 -1.48
CA SER A 289 -5.91 -18.23 -2.37
C SER A 289 -5.32 -18.06 -3.77
N THR A 290 -4.97 -16.84 -4.17
CA THR A 290 -4.41 -16.53 -5.49
C THR A 290 -2.88 -16.63 -5.51
N VAL A 291 -2.23 -16.32 -4.38
CA VAL A 291 -0.76 -16.33 -4.24
C VAL A 291 -0.30 -17.50 -3.36
N THR A 292 0.98 -17.88 -3.49
CA THR A 292 1.61 -18.90 -2.62
C THR A 292 2.15 -18.30 -1.33
N THR A 293 2.42 -16.99 -1.34
CA THR A 293 2.77 -16.21 -0.15
C THR A 293 1.73 -16.40 0.94
N ARG A 294 2.18 -16.68 2.15
CA ARG A 294 1.32 -16.79 3.33
C ARG A 294 1.12 -15.42 3.98
N PRO A 295 -0.01 -15.20 4.69
CA PRO A 295 -0.31 -13.92 5.37
C PRO A 295 0.73 -13.46 6.41
N GLY A 296 1.67 -14.30 6.79
CA GLY A 296 2.65 -14.03 7.84
C GLY A 296 2.11 -14.36 9.24
N LEU A 297 2.76 -13.78 10.26
CA LEU A 297 2.29 -13.86 11.64
C LEU A 297 1.20 -12.82 11.91
N PRO A 298 0.32 -13.04 12.90
CA PRO A 298 -0.57 -11.98 13.41
C PRO A 298 0.24 -10.75 13.84
N PHE A 299 -0.36 -9.57 13.71
CA PHE A 299 0.30 -8.31 14.05
C PHE A 299 0.94 -8.31 15.44
N THR A 300 0.24 -8.85 16.44
CA THR A 300 0.71 -8.91 17.84
C THR A 300 2.02 -9.68 18.02
N ASP A 301 2.26 -10.66 17.15
CA ASP A 301 3.44 -11.52 17.19
C ASP A 301 4.56 -11.03 16.25
N ASP A 302 4.15 -10.34 15.15
CA ASP A 302 5.07 -9.89 14.10
C ASP A 302 5.70 -8.51 14.41
N PHE A 303 4.95 -7.60 15.05
CA PHE A 303 5.35 -6.20 15.19
C PHE A 303 6.68 -6.01 15.94
N ALA A 304 6.99 -6.87 16.92
CA ALA A 304 8.22 -6.79 17.70
C ALA A 304 9.49 -6.83 16.83
N ALA A 305 9.44 -7.51 15.67
CA ALA A 305 10.55 -7.57 14.73
C ALA A 305 10.89 -6.20 14.11
N TYR A 306 9.92 -5.30 14.01
CA TYR A 306 10.08 -3.97 13.42
C TYR A 306 10.37 -2.87 14.47
N ALA A 307 10.21 -3.16 15.76
CA ALA A 307 10.41 -2.18 16.84
C ALA A 307 11.78 -1.47 16.80
N PRO A 308 12.93 -2.15 16.52
CA PRO A 308 14.22 -1.48 16.42
C PRO A 308 14.25 -0.41 15.31
N TRP A 309 13.61 -0.67 14.18
CA TRP A 309 13.50 0.29 13.08
C TRP A 309 12.65 1.50 13.49
N TYR A 310 11.48 1.28 14.10
CA TYR A 310 10.61 2.38 14.54
C TYR A 310 11.28 3.24 15.61
N ARG A 311 11.96 2.65 16.60
CA ARG A 311 12.73 3.41 17.59
C ARG A 311 13.75 4.34 16.93
N LYS A 312 14.52 3.84 15.96
CA LYS A 312 15.49 4.66 15.21
C LYS A 312 14.79 5.76 14.40
N ALA A 313 13.71 5.44 13.70
CA ALA A 313 13.00 6.38 12.85
C ALA A 313 12.29 7.51 13.63
N LEU A 314 11.90 7.27 14.89
CA LEU A 314 11.26 8.26 15.75
C LEU A 314 12.26 9.24 16.38
N HIS A 315 13.56 8.89 16.41
CA HIS A 315 14.62 9.74 16.94
C HIS A 315 15.41 10.49 15.85
N SER A 316 15.07 10.31 14.58
CA SER A 316 15.71 10.93 13.41
C SER A 316 14.84 12.03 12.79
#